data_834a38503ee9076ca1c03a7aea941556
#
_entry.id   834a38503ee9076ca1c03a7aea941556
#
_cell.length_a   1.000
_cell.length_b   1.000
_cell.length_c   1.000
_cell.angle_alpha   90.00
_cell.angle_beta   90.00
_cell.angle_gamma   90.00
#
_symmetry.space_group_name_H-M   'P 1'
#
loop_
_entity.id
_entity.type
_entity.pdbx_description
1 polymer ?
#
loop_
_entity_poly.entity_id
_entity_poly.type
_entity_poly.pdbx_seq_one_letter_code
_entity_poly.pdbx_strand_id
1 'polypeptide(L)'
;GPDEFLLPVAVESLDPAYLCYMLDGYNGNLYGLGPDLETHFIKKTFDRKSIRDYVEHAYPAGEKAIVYQMGSNIYRVSLENDSVQREKLYNLRLKQVKSIPTTGALCTHPERDRMVYAYKYTKIIKFMDMEAKTVRTLNFEQSGFDEKTLAIQNGLDANVTHYMQVMATRDHVYITHSGRTPYVVAAEVQKGNNYMFLEKYDWNGNPVKRYKLHDFCVYNVIDPKTGTLIMTTYYHDDPFVIYHLDD
;
A
#
# COMPACT_ATOMS: atom_id res chain seq x y z
N GLY A 1 0.44 -20.62 17.06
CA GLY A 1 1.00 -20.74 18.42
C GLY A 1 1.38 -19.38 19.00
N PRO A 2 1.81 -19.29 20.28
CA PRO A 2 2.13 -17.98 20.90
C PRO A 2 3.27 -17.23 20.22
N ASP A 3 4.11 -17.92 19.45
CA ASP A 3 5.28 -17.37 18.76
C ASP A 3 5.05 -17.22 17.22
N GLU A 4 3.83 -17.34 16.75
CA GLU A 4 3.49 -17.21 15.35
C GLU A 4 3.01 -15.79 15.02
N PHE A 5 3.46 -15.27 13.87
CA PHE A 5 2.92 -14.05 13.30
C PHE A 5 1.50 -14.30 12.79
N LEU A 6 0.54 -13.51 13.23
CA LEU A 6 -0.83 -13.60 12.72
C LEU A 6 -1.01 -12.89 11.38
N LEU A 7 -0.27 -11.81 11.17
CA LEU A 7 -0.25 -11.05 9.91
C LEU A 7 1.17 -10.47 9.71
N PRO A 8 2.09 -11.26 9.12
CA PRO A 8 3.46 -10.79 8.92
C PRO A 8 3.52 -9.71 7.85
N VAL A 9 4.09 -8.57 8.21
CA VAL A 9 4.34 -7.43 7.32
C VAL A 9 5.84 -7.20 7.29
N ALA A 10 6.46 -7.41 6.13
CA ALA A 10 7.86 -7.11 5.93
C ALA A 10 8.07 -5.61 5.76
N VAL A 11 9.08 -5.08 6.44
CA VAL A 11 9.48 -3.67 6.38
C VAL A 11 10.98 -3.62 6.14
N GLU A 12 11.42 -2.76 5.23
CA GLU A 12 12.85 -2.53 5.01
C GLU A 12 13.54 -2.15 6.32
N SER A 13 14.69 -2.79 6.62
CA SER A 13 15.42 -2.48 7.83
C SER A 13 16.08 -1.10 7.78
N LEU A 14 16.07 -0.42 8.92
CA LEU A 14 16.81 0.83 9.15
C LEU A 14 18.13 0.57 9.88
N ASP A 15 18.34 -0.65 10.36
CA ASP A 15 19.51 -1.08 11.09
C ASP A 15 20.24 -2.18 10.28
N PRO A 16 21.53 -2.00 9.93
CA PRO A 16 22.28 -2.98 9.16
C PRO A 16 22.49 -4.32 9.88
N ALA A 17 22.20 -4.39 11.19
CA ALA A 17 22.21 -5.66 11.93
C ALA A 17 21.09 -6.62 11.48
N TYR A 18 20.06 -6.12 10.79
CA TYR A 18 18.92 -6.91 10.35
C TYR A 18 18.76 -6.90 8.83
N LEU A 19 18.37 -8.03 8.25
CA LEU A 19 18.02 -8.15 6.83
C LEU A 19 16.73 -7.37 6.51
N CYS A 20 15.76 -7.46 7.40
CA CYS A 20 14.50 -6.69 7.35
C CYS A 20 13.87 -6.65 8.74
N TYR A 21 12.88 -5.78 8.88
CA TYR A 21 11.97 -5.88 10.02
C TYR A 21 10.74 -6.70 9.63
N MET A 22 10.17 -7.37 10.64
CA MET A 22 8.93 -8.12 10.56
C MET A 22 7.94 -7.53 11.58
N LEU A 23 6.92 -6.85 11.09
CA LEU A 23 5.84 -6.36 11.94
C LEU A 23 4.71 -7.39 11.98
N ASP A 24 4.32 -7.84 13.17
CA ASP A 24 3.03 -8.50 13.33
C ASP A 24 1.92 -7.44 13.23
N GLY A 25 1.35 -7.34 12.04
CA GLY A 25 0.34 -6.35 11.73
C GLY A 25 -0.94 -6.48 12.56
N TYR A 26 -1.11 -7.59 13.26
CA TYR A 26 -2.26 -7.84 14.13
C TYR A 26 -1.99 -7.50 15.59
N ASN A 27 -0.82 -7.88 16.12
CA ASN A 27 -0.46 -7.69 17.52
C ASN A 27 0.41 -6.45 17.75
N GLY A 28 1.00 -5.88 16.70
CA GLY A 28 1.84 -4.68 16.77
C GLY A 28 3.26 -4.96 17.25
N ASN A 29 3.70 -6.21 17.32
CA ASN A 29 5.06 -6.56 17.69
C ASN A 29 5.99 -6.41 16.48
N LEU A 30 7.07 -5.69 16.65
CA LEU A 30 8.11 -5.50 15.65
C LEU A 30 9.34 -6.35 16.02
N TYR A 31 9.83 -7.10 15.06
CA TYR A 31 11.01 -7.94 15.18
C TYR A 31 12.02 -7.57 14.09
N GLY A 32 13.32 -7.74 14.39
CA GLY A 32 14.38 -7.75 13.40
C GLY A 32 14.67 -9.17 12.96
N LEU A 33 14.76 -9.43 11.66
CA LEU A 33 15.24 -10.69 11.12
C LEU A 33 16.75 -10.58 10.91
N GLY A 34 17.54 -11.32 11.68
CA GLY A 34 18.99 -11.34 11.60
C GLY A 34 19.51 -12.08 10.37
N PRO A 35 20.81 -11.97 10.06
CA PRO A 35 21.46 -12.74 8.99
C PRO A 35 21.45 -14.26 9.22
N ASP A 36 21.31 -14.69 10.46
CA ASP A 36 21.14 -16.08 10.90
C ASP A 36 19.71 -16.60 10.69
N LEU A 37 18.80 -15.75 10.19
CA LEU A 37 17.37 -15.98 10.02
C LEU A 37 16.60 -16.13 11.34
N GLU A 38 17.19 -15.73 12.46
CA GLU A 38 16.51 -15.65 13.73
C GLU A 38 15.79 -14.29 13.88
N THR A 39 14.65 -14.30 14.59
CA THR A 39 13.88 -13.08 14.86
C THR A 39 14.19 -12.56 16.26
N HIS A 40 14.51 -11.28 16.34
CA HIS A 40 14.79 -10.59 17.60
C HIS A 40 13.70 -9.54 17.86
N PHE A 41 13.04 -9.64 19.01
CA PHE A 41 12.03 -8.64 19.38
C PHE A 41 12.67 -7.27 19.54
N ILE A 42 12.15 -6.28 18.85
CA ILE A 42 12.61 -4.89 18.91
C ILE A 42 11.71 -4.10 19.87
N LYS A 43 10.41 -4.04 19.54
CA LYS A 43 9.44 -3.31 20.37
C LYS A 43 8.00 -3.60 19.98
N LYS A 44 7.09 -3.16 20.83
CA LYS A 44 5.67 -3.07 20.51
C LYS A 44 5.35 -1.72 19.90
N THR A 45 4.70 -1.71 18.74
CA THR A 45 4.37 -0.48 17.99
C THR A 45 2.95 0.03 18.28
N PHE A 46 2.03 -0.84 18.67
CA PHE A 46 0.69 -0.49 19.11
C PHE A 46 0.04 -1.61 19.94
N ASP A 47 -0.94 -1.21 20.74
CA ASP A 47 -1.86 -2.15 21.39
C ASP A 47 -3.14 -2.24 20.58
N ARG A 48 -3.52 -3.48 20.23
CA ARG A 48 -4.75 -3.75 19.51
C ARG A 48 -5.96 -3.54 20.41
N LYS A 49 -6.90 -2.69 19.97
CA LYS A 49 -8.13 -2.40 20.71
C LYS A 49 -9.37 -3.01 20.07
N SER A 50 -9.31 -3.35 18.78
CA SER A 50 -10.43 -3.95 18.05
C SER A 50 -9.95 -4.90 16.97
N ILE A 51 -10.85 -5.76 16.46
CA ILE A 51 -10.54 -6.69 15.38
C ILE A 51 -10.19 -5.98 14.06
N ARG A 52 -10.58 -4.70 13.91
CA ARG A 52 -10.30 -3.88 12.73
C ARG A 52 -8.98 -3.11 12.83
N ASP A 53 -8.32 -3.18 13.97
CA ASP A 53 -7.02 -2.54 14.18
C ASP A 53 -5.93 -3.52 13.73
N TYR A 54 -5.57 -3.45 12.46
CA TYR A 54 -4.47 -4.22 11.88
C TYR A 54 -3.73 -3.38 10.84
N VAL A 55 -2.50 -3.78 10.55
CA VAL A 55 -1.60 -3.14 9.59
C VAL A 55 -1.31 -4.13 8.47
N GLU A 56 -1.58 -3.76 7.23
CA GLU A 56 -1.28 -4.57 6.04
C GLU A 56 0.08 -4.22 5.42
N HIS A 57 0.49 -2.94 5.55
CA HIS A 57 1.73 -2.43 5.01
C HIS A 57 2.36 -1.43 5.96
N ALA A 58 3.67 -1.50 6.09
CA ALA A 58 4.47 -0.54 6.85
C ALA A 58 5.74 -0.21 6.07
N TYR A 59 6.25 0.99 6.26
CA TYR A 59 7.37 1.53 5.49
C TYR A 59 8.34 2.29 6.41
N PRO A 60 9.62 2.36 6.07
CA PRO A 60 10.57 3.24 6.76
C PRO A 60 10.16 4.71 6.62
N ALA A 61 10.43 5.51 7.65
CA ALA A 61 10.12 6.92 7.71
C ALA A 61 11.29 7.67 8.38
N GLY A 62 12.09 8.36 7.59
CA GLY A 62 13.35 8.91 8.07
C GLY A 62 14.35 7.82 8.49
N GLU A 63 15.24 8.14 9.43
CA GLU A 63 16.32 7.22 9.85
C GLU A 63 15.91 6.24 10.95
N LYS A 64 14.90 6.59 11.75
CA LYS A 64 14.61 5.87 13.01
C LYS A 64 13.12 5.74 13.30
N ALA A 65 12.31 5.66 12.29
CA ALA A 65 10.86 5.48 12.42
C ALA A 65 10.29 4.60 11.33
N ILE A 66 9.11 4.07 11.58
CA ILE A 66 8.26 3.44 10.56
C ILE A 66 6.94 4.18 10.47
N VAL A 67 6.32 4.14 9.30
CA VAL A 67 4.98 4.67 9.04
C VAL A 67 4.08 3.57 8.54
N TYR A 68 2.83 3.55 8.99
CA TYR A 68 1.83 2.59 8.53
C TYR A 68 0.43 3.17 8.58
N GLN A 69 -0.46 2.60 7.78
CA GLN A 69 -1.88 2.85 7.88
C GLN A 69 -2.53 1.86 8.84
N MET A 70 -3.41 2.37 9.71
CA MET A 70 -4.32 1.56 10.51
C MET A 70 -5.70 2.23 10.54
N GLY A 71 -6.70 1.54 10.05
CA GLY A 71 -8.04 2.10 9.89
C GLY A 71 -8.02 3.39 9.03
N SER A 72 -8.56 4.47 9.55
CA SER A 72 -8.63 5.76 8.84
C SER A 72 -7.42 6.67 9.06
N ASN A 73 -6.35 6.20 9.64
CA ASN A 73 -5.23 7.07 10.00
C ASN A 73 -3.90 6.51 9.52
N ILE A 74 -2.97 7.42 9.22
CA ILE A 74 -1.55 7.12 9.07
C ILE A 74 -0.88 7.45 10.40
N TYR A 75 -0.07 6.52 10.88
CA TYR A 75 0.71 6.65 12.12
C TYR A 75 2.19 6.55 11.85
N ARG A 76 2.98 7.28 12.64
CA ARG A 76 4.43 7.15 12.73
C ARG A 76 4.81 6.59 14.11
N VAL A 77 5.76 5.67 14.12
CA VAL A 77 6.31 5.07 15.34
C VAL A 77 7.82 5.24 15.33
N SER A 78 8.36 5.90 16.36
CA SER A 78 9.80 5.98 16.55
C SER A 78 10.36 4.64 17.00
N LEU A 79 11.53 4.28 16.49
CA LEU A 79 12.30 3.09 16.92
C LEU A 79 13.36 3.40 17.96
N GLU A 80 13.55 4.68 18.33
CA GLU A 80 14.60 5.12 19.28
C GLU A 80 14.26 4.87 20.75
N ASN A 81 13.01 4.68 21.09
CA ASN A 81 12.57 4.52 22.47
C ASN A 81 11.64 3.31 22.63
N ASP A 82 11.57 2.76 23.83
CA ASP A 82 10.75 1.58 24.15
C ASP A 82 9.26 1.90 24.34
N SER A 83 8.86 3.16 24.19
CA SER A 83 7.48 3.57 24.39
C SER A 83 6.59 3.04 23.24
N VAL A 84 5.40 2.55 23.59
CA VAL A 84 4.36 2.13 22.62
C VAL A 84 3.67 3.34 21.97
N GLN A 85 4.23 4.54 22.14
CA GLN A 85 3.62 5.77 21.63
C GLN A 85 3.73 5.82 20.09
N ARG A 86 2.58 6.00 19.47
CA ARG A 86 2.46 6.28 18.03
C ARG A 86 1.93 7.68 17.82
N GLU A 87 2.54 8.38 16.91
CA GLU A 87 2.08 9.68 16.47
C GLU A 87 1.08 9.51 15.35
N LYS A 88 -0.09 10.15 15.47
CA LYS A 88 -1.04 10.23 14.38
C LYS A 88 -0.66 11.35 13.44
N LEU A 89 -0.16 11.00 12.26
CA LEU A 89 0.24 11.97 11.24
C LEU A 89 -0.95 12.50 10.45
N TYR A 90 -1.84 11.63 9.99
CA TYR A 90 -2.87 12.01 9.04
C TYR A 90 -4.18 11.26 9.24
N ASN A 91 -5.30 11.94 8.98
CA ASN A 91 -6.61 11.32 8.91
C ASN A 91 -7.07 11.25 7.45
N LEU A 92 -7.23 10.04 6.96
CA LEU A 92 -7.59 9.73 5.58
C LEU A 92 -9.07 9.97 5.25
N ARG A 93 -9.92 10.26 6.24
CA ARG A 93 -11.35 10.50 6.00
C ARG A 93 -11.54 11.69 5.07
N LEU A 94 -12.33 11.49 4.04
CA LEU A 94 -12.71 12.54 3.11
C LEU A 94 -13.88 13.32 3.70
N LYS A 95 -13.74 14.65 3.80
CA LYS A 95 -14.76 15.53 4.41
C LYS A 95 -16.12 15.49 3.71
N GLN A 96 -16.10 15.17 2.42
CA GLN A 96 -17.28 15.22 1.54
C GLN A 96 -18.10 13.93 1.51
N VAL A 97 -17.59 12.85 2.08
CA VAL A 97 -18.23 11.53 2.02
C VAL A 97 -18.14 10.87 3.37
N LYS A 98 -19.29 10.68 4.02
CA LYS A 98 -19.34 10.21 5.42
C LYS A 98 -18.92 8.77 5.63
N SER A 99 -18.96 7.93 4.60
CA SER A 99 -18.81 6.47 4.73
C SER A 99 -17.86 5.81 3.71
N ILE A 100 -17.12 6.56 2.90
CA ILE A 100 -16.14 5.94 2.01
C ILE A 100 -15.08 5.23 2.88
N PRO A 101 -14.88 3.92 2.68
CA PRO A 101 -13.76 3.24 3.29
C PRO A 101 -12.45 3.96 2.93
N THR A 102 -11.70 4.28 3.94
CA THR A 102 -10.37 4.90 3.80
C THR A 102 -9.31 3.89 3.38
N THR A 103 -9.75 2.77 2.83
CA THR A 103 -8.88 1.73 2.28
C THR A 103 -8.14 2.27 1.06
N GLY A 104 -6.87 1.99 1.00
CA GLY A 104 -6.01 2.42 -0.08
C GLY A 104 -4.61 1.87 0.09
N ALA A 105 -3.68 2.33 -0.73
CA ALA A 105 -2.30 1.92 -0.69
C ALA A 105 -1.40 3.10 -0.31
N LEU A 106 -0.45 2.85 0.58
CA LEU A 106 0.56 3.77 1.06
C LEU A 106 1.93 3.31 0.53
N CYS A 107 2.80 4.22 0.17
CA CYS A 107 4.24 3.95 0.13
C CYS A 107 5.04 5.20 0.52
N THR A 108 6.32 5.00 0.83
CA THR A 108 7.26 6.08 1.11
C THR A 108 8.32 6.20 0.02
N HIS A 109 8.90 7.38 -0.10
CA HIS A 109 10.06 7.62 -0.94
C HIS A 109 11.27 6.82 -0.42
N PRO A 110 12.15 6.27 -1.27
CA PRO A 110 13.35 5.56 -0.81
C PRO A 110 14.27 6.39 0.10
N GLU A 111 14.32 7.72 -0.08
CA GLU A 111 15.03 8.64 0.83
C GLU A 111 14.21 8.99 2.10
N ARG A 112 13.01 8.44 2.24
CA ARG A 112 12.16 8.48 3.44
C ARG A 112 11.73 9.89 3.85
N ASP A 113 11.72 10.83 2.91
CA ASP A 113 11.34 12.24 3.10
C ASP A 113 9.90 12.55 2.67
N ARG A 114 9.29 11.67 1.89
CA ARG A 114 7.95 11.82 1.31
C ARG A 114 7.15 10.53 1.34
N MET A 115 5.84 10.66 1.25
CA MET A 115 4.91 9.53 1.12
C MET A 115 3.78 9.85 0.16
N VAL A 116 3.18 8.81 -0.39
CA VAL A 116 2.01 8.91 -1.26
C VAL A 116 0.95 7.93 -0.80
N TYR A 117 -0.31 8.37 -0.86
CA TYR A 117 -1.48 7.57 -0.55
C TYR A 117 -2.48 7.61 -1.69
N ALA A 118 -2.87 6.44 -2.20
CA ALA A 118 -3.88 6.29 -3.25
C ALA A 118 -5.12 5.57 -2.71
N TYR A 119 -6.29 6.20 -2.83
CA TYR A 119 -7.54 5.63 -2.31
C TYR A 119 -8.08 4.53 -3.23
N LYS A 120 -8.49 3.41 -2.65
CA LYS A 120 -9.02 2.27 -3.41
C LYS A 120 -10.33 2.59 -4.13
N TYR A 121 -11.25 3.25 -3.44
CA TYR A 121 -12.63 3.45 -3.93
C TYR A 121 -12.91 4.84 -4.48
N THR A 122 -11.91 5.70 -4.53
CA THR A 122 -12.02 7.04 -5.11
C THR A 122 -10.80 7.32 -5.98
N LYS A 123 -10.97 8.16 -7.02
CA LYS A 123 -9.85 8.60 -7.86
C LYS A 123 -9.05 9.74 -7.20
N ILE A 124 -8.60 9.51 -5.97
CA ILE A 124 -7.83 10.49 -5.21
C ILE A 124 -6.45 9.91 -4.89
N ILE A 125 -5.41 10.68 -5.17
CA ILE A 125 -4.03 10.41 -4.80
C ILE A 125 -3.52 11.60 -4.01
N LYS A 126 -2.85 11.35 -2.90
CA LYS A 126 -2.23 12.38 -2.06
C LYS A 126 -0.73 12.18 -2.00
N PHE A 127 0.00 13.20 -2.39
CA PHE A 127 1.44 13.34 -2.18
C PHE A 127 1.67 14.18 -0.94
N MET A 128 2.47 13.70 -0.01
CA MET A 128 2.66 14.30 1.31
C MET A 128 4.14 14.28 1.68
N ASP A 129 4.58 15.23 2.51
CA ASP A 129 5.85 15.12 3.22
C ASP A 129 5.71 14.19 4.45
N MET A 130 6.80 13.94 5.17
CA MET A 130 6.77 13.06 6.33
C MET A 130 6.14 13.68 7.58
N GLU A 131 5.79 14.95 7.54
CA GLU A 131 4.92 15.62 8.54
C GLU A 131 3.44 15.54 8.13
N ALA A 132 3.14 14.77 7.09
CA ALA A 132 1.82 14.60 6.49
C ALA A 132 1.16 15.90 6.00
N LYS A 133 1.96 16.93 5.75
CA LYS A 133 1.48 18.09 5.00
C LYS A 133 1.26 17.67 3.56
N THR A 134 0.06 17.92 3.06
CA THR A 134 -0.27 17.61 1.68
C THR A 134 0.48 18.56 0.75
N VAL A 135 1.41 18.01 -0.02
CA VAL A 135 2.12 18.72 -1.08
C VAL A 135 1.19 18.89 -2.29
N ARG A 136 0.52 17.80 -2.68
CA ARG A 136 -0.45 17.81 -3.79
C ARG A 136 -1.54 16.77 -3.59
N THR A 137 -2.76 17.12 -3.97
CA THR A 137 -3.87 16.18 -4.11
C THR A 137 -4.28 16.14 -5.56
N LEU A 138 -4.24 14.95 -6.16
CA LEU A 138 -4.90 14.69 -7.43
C LEU A 138 -6.30 14.19 -7.11
N ASN A 139 -7.30 14.86 -7.65
CA ASN A 139 -8.70 14.49 -7.49
C ASN A 139 -9.33 14.48 -8.87
N PHE A 140 -9.48 13.30 -9.43
CA PHE A 140 -10.13 13.11 -10.71
C PHE A 140 -11.63 12.98 -10.50
N GLU A 141 -12.43 13.57 -11.39
CA GLU A 141 -13.88 13.51 -11.32
C GLU A 141 -14.40 12.08 -11.20
N GLN A 142 -15.37 11.86 -10.33
CA GLN A 142 -15.82 10.53 -9.97
C GLN A 142 -17.20 10.23 -10.50
N SER A 143 -17.31 9.07 -11.13
CA SER A 143 -18.58 8.38 -11.21
C SER A 143 -18.86 7.70 -9.85
N GLY A 144 -19.84 8.21 -9.15
CA GLY A 144 -20.41 7.82 -7.88
C GLY A 144 -19.92 6.56 -7.17
N PHE A 145 -19.32 6.77 -6.00
CA PHE A 145 -19.29 5.75 -4.98
C PHE A 145 -20.71 5.66 -4.39
N ASP A 146 -21.35 4.51 -4.50
CA ASP A 146 -22.65 4.28 -3.88
C ASP A 146 -22.45 3.64 -2.50
N GLU A 147 -22.73 4.39 -1.45
CA GLU A 147 -22.67 3.92 -0.06
C GLU A 147 -23.56 2.70 0.22
N LYS A 148 -24.62 2.52 -0.58
CA LYS A 148 -25.53 1.38 -0.46
C LYS A 148 -24.97 0.11 -1.06
N THR A 149 -23.94 0.22 -1.90
CA THR A 149 -23.29 -0.90 -2.58
C THR A 149 -22.00 -1.38 -1.93
N LEU A 150 -21.81 -1.17 -0.62
CA LEU A 150 -20.90 -2.03 0.17
C LEU A 150 -21.37 -3.49 0.13
N ALA A 151 -22.43 -3.79 -0.61
CA ALA A 151 -22.94 -5.11 -0.85
C ALA A 151 -21.94 -5.93 -1.67
N ILE A 152 -21.54 -7.06 -1.12
CA ILE A 152 -20.84 -8.11 -1.86
C ILE A 152 -21.85 -8.74 -2.83
N GLN A 153 -21.65 -8.52 -4.13
CA GLN A 153 -22.43 -9.19 -5.16
C GLN A 153 -21.73 -10.47 -5.59
N ASN A 154 -22.36 -11.62 -5.38
CA ASN A 154 -21.78 -12.95 -5.68
C ASN A 154 -20.41 -13.16 -5.00
N GLY A 155 -20.23 -12.71 -3.78
CA GLY A 155 -18.95 -12.84 -3.05
C GLY A 155 -17.88 -11.79 -3.42
N LEU A 156 -18.17 -10.89 -4.37
CA LEU A 156 -17.25 -9.86 -4.82
C LEU A 156 -17.73 -8.46 -4.45
N ASP A 157 -16.79 -7.56 -4.14
CA ASP A 157 -17.08 -6.16 -3.90
C ASP A 157 -17.73 -5.52 -5.15
N ALA A 158 -18.87 -4.87 -4.94
CA ALA A 158 -19.63 -4.21 -6.00
C ALA A 158 -19.14 -2.79 -6.32
N ASN A 159 -18.20 -2.26 -5.54
CA ASN A 159 -17.64 -0.94 -5.79
C ASN A 159 -16.54 -0.96 -6.84
N VAL A 160 -16.41 0.15 -7.54
CA VAL A 160 -15.29 0.34 -8.47
C VAL A 160 -13.99 0.41 -7.68
N THR A 161 -13.05 -0.50 -7.97
CA THR A 161 -11.68 -0.41 -7.50
C THR A 161 -10.88 0.48 -8.42
N HIS A 162 -10.45 1.64 -7.93
CA HIS A 162 -9.61 2.56 -8.68
C HIS A 162 -8.14 2.18 -8.50
N TYR A 163 -7.56 2.43 -7.34
CA TYR A 163 -6.16 2.17 -7.07
C TYR A 163 -5.98 0.94 -6.18
N MET A 164 -5.03 0.08 -6.54
CA MET A 164 -4.82 -1.19 -5.85
C MET A 164 -3.52 -1.18 -5.04
N GLN A 165 -2.42 -0.78 -5.67
CA GLN A 165 -1.12 -0.71 -5.03
C GLN A 165 -0.35 0.53 -5.48
N VAL A 166 0.57 0.94 -4.62
CA VAL A 166 1.51 2.02 -4.87
C VAL A 166 2.92 1.48 -4.66
N MET A 167 3.80 1.75 -5.60
CA MET A 167 5.21 1.39 -5.56
C MET A 167 6.04 2.65 -5.81
N ALA A 168 7.24 2.67 -5.29
CA ALA A 168 8.12 3.83 -5.39
C ALA A 168 9.51 3.44 -5.87
N THR A 169 10.07 4.30 -6.71
CA THR A 169 11.50 4.40 -6.99
C THR A 169 11.99 5.77 -6.50
N ARG A 170 13.29 6.02 -6.62
CA ARG A 170 13.86 7.32 -6.25
C ARG A 170 13.20 8.50 -7.00
N ASP A 171 12.88 8.29 -8.27
CA ASP A 171 12.43 9.39 -9.15
C ASP A 171 10.92 9.37 -9.37
N HIS A 172 10.27 8.22 -9.21
CA HIS A 172 8.88 8.05 -9.61
C HIS A 172 8.04 7.23 -8.63
N VAL A 173 6.75 7.48 -8.69
CA VAL A 173 5.68 6.72 -8.06
C VAL A 173 4.90 5.98 -9.14
N TYR A 174 4.63 4.70 -8.92
CA TYR A 174 3.87 3.84 -9.80
C TYR A 174 2.63 3.34 -9.08
N ILE A 175 1.47 3.52 -9.70
CA ILE A 175 0.17 3.20 -9.09
C ILE A 175 -0.59 2.29 -10.03
N THR A 176 -0.99 1.11 -9.55
CA THR A 176 -1.86 0.22 -10.31
C THR A 176 -3.31 0.68 -10.24
N HIS A 177 -3.96 0.76 -11.40
CA HIS A 177 -5.31 1.27 -11.56
C HIS A 177 -6.18 0.30 -12.34
N SER A 178 -7.30 -0.12 -11.75
CA SER A 178 -8.29 -0.96 -12.42
C SER A 178 -9.40 -0.13 -13.07
N GLY A 179 -10.07 0.74 -12.33
CA GLY A 179 -11.22 1.51 -12.77
C GLY A 179 -12.48 0.68 -13.03
N ARG A 180 -12.50 -0.58 -12.53
CA ARG A 180 -13.59 -1.54 -12.71
C ARG A 180 -13.99 -2.16 -11.38
N THR A 181 -15.20 -2.69 -11.29
CA THR A 181 -15.59 -3.49 -10.13
C THR A 181 -14.93 -4.87 -10.21
N PRO A 182 -14.65 -5.55 -9.08
CA PRO A 182 -14.14 -6.91 -9.07
C PRO A 182 -15.01 -7.88 -9.88
N TYR A 183 -16.33 -7.70 -9.85
CA TYR A 183 -17.27 -8.49 -10.65
C TYR A 183 -17.02 -8.34 -12.16
N VAL A 184 -16.87 -7.11 -12.65
CA VAL A 184 -16.56 -6.82 -14.07
C VAL A 184 -15.21 -7.40 -14.44
N VAL A 185 -14.19 -7.25 -13.59
CA VAL A 185 -12.86 -7.83 -13.82
C VAL A 185 -12.97 -9.35 -13.98
N ALA A 186 -13.63 -10.04 -13.05
CA ALA A 186 -13.80 -11.49 -13.12
C ALA A 186 -14.51 -11.95 -14.41
N ALA A 187 -15.56 -11.23 -14.83
CA ALA A 187 -16.29 -11.54 -16.06
C ALA A 187 -15.46 -11.26 -17.32
N GLU A 188 -14.61 -10.24 -17.32
CA GLU A 188 -13.76 -9.92 -18.46
C GLU A 188 -12.57 -10.86 -18.58
N VAL A 189 -11.96 -11.26 -17.47
CA VAL A 189 -10.89 -12.25 -17.42
C VAL A 189 -11.32 -13.57 -18.05
N GLN A 190 -12.55 -14.04 -17.78
CA GLN A 190 -13.12 -15.24 -18.44
C GLN A 190 -13.24 -15.12 -19.95
N LYS A 191 -13.23 -13.89 -20.48
CA LYS A 191 -13.24 -13.60 -21.93
C LYS A 191 -11.84 -13.31 -22.50
N GLY A 192 -10.79 -13.45 -21.69
CA GLY A 192 -9.42 -13.15 -22.09
C GLY A 192 -9.02 -11.66 -21.99
N ASN A 193 -9.84 -10.82 -21.34
CA ASN A 193 -9.57 -9.39 -21.16
C ASN A 193 -8.90 -9.11 -19.79
N ASN A 194 -7.65 -9.51 -19.64
CA ASN A 194 -6.92 -9.50 -18.37
C ASN A 194 -6.17 -8.18 -18.07
N TYR A 195 -6.51 -7.08 -18.70
CA TYR A 195 -5.71 -5.85 -18.58
C TYR A 195 -5.92 -5.10 -17.28
N MET A 196 -4.91 -4.31 -16.92
CA MET A 196 -4.98 -3.21 -15.97
C MET A 196 -4.08 -2.07 -16.41
N PHE A 197 -4.08 -0.96 -15.68
CA PHE A 197 -3.21 0.17 -15.97
C PHE A 197 -2.17 0.35 -14.87
N LEU A 198 -0.99 0.81 -15.27
CA LEU A 198 0.03 1.31 -14.37
C LEU A 198 0.23 2.80 -14.69
N GLU A 199 0.03 3.65 -13.71
CA GLU A 199 0.19 5.10 -13.82
C GLU A 199 1.51 5.52 -13.18
N LYS A 200 2.37 6.23 -13.92
CA LYS A 200 3.68 6.74 -13.47
C LYS A 200 3.56 8.23 -13.20
N TYR A 201 3.97 8.65 -12.02
CA TYR A 201 4.01 10.04 -11.57
C TYR A 201 5.41 10.40 -11.08
N ASP A 202 5.80 11.69 -11.16
CA ASP A 202 6.90 12.19 -10.35
C ASP A 202 6.45 12.41 -8.88
N TRP A 203 7.40 12.68 -7.99
CA TRP A 203 7.10 12.90 -6.57
C TRP A 203 6.41 14.25 -6.27
N ASN A 204 6.25 15.12 -7.27
CA ASN A 204 5.41 16.32 -7.18
C ASN A 204 3.98 16.05 -7.66
N GLY A 205 3.68 14.81 -8.04
CA GLY A 205 2.36 14.38 -8.51
C GLY A 205 2.09 14.78 -9.97
N ASN A 206 3.10 15.10 -10.77
CA ASN A 206 2.89 15.31 -12.19
C ASN A 206 2.80 13.94 -12.90
N PRO A 207 1.80 13.75 -13.79
CA PRO A 207 1.70 12.50 -14.56
C PRO A 207 2.85 12.44 -15.57
N VAL A 208 3.52 11.28 -15.66
CA VAL A 208 4.63 11.04 -16.56
C VAL A 208 4.19 10.11 -17.69
N LYS A 209 3.63 8.95 -17.35
CA LYS A 209 3.27 7.94 -18.34
C LYS A 209 2.15 7.03 -17.79
N ARG A 210 1.39 6.44 -18.70
CA ARG A 210 0.40 5.40 -18.36
C ARG A 210 0.65 4.20 -19.26
N TYR A 211 0.83 3.05 -18.64
CA TYR A 211 0.99 1.79 -19.33
C TYR A 211 -0.31 0.98 -19.26
N LYS A 212 -0.64 0.28 -20.33
CA LYS A 212 -1.65 -0.77 -20.32
C LYS A 212 -0.92 -2.10 -20.16
N LEU A 213 -1.10 -2.73 -19.03
CA LEU A 213 -0.59 -4.08 -18.77
C LEU A 213 -1.60 -5.09 -19.32
N HIS A 214 -1.10 -6.20 -19.85
CA HIS A 214 -1.94 -7.23 -20.46
C HIS A 214 -2.50 -8.24 -19.45
N ASP A 215 -1.98 -8.18 -18.20
CA ASP A 215 -2.39 -9.06 -17.12
C ASP A 215 -3.03 -8.27 -15.99
N PHE A 216 -4.08 -8.83 -15.40
CA PHE A 216 -4.65 -8.32 -14.17
C PHE A 216 -3.92 -8.98 -12.99
N CYS A 217 -3.22 -8.18 -12.21
CA CYS A 217 -2.35 -8.63 -11.14
C CYS A 217 -2.79 -8.08 -9.80
N VAL A 218 -2.48 -8.81 -8.74
CA VAL A 218 -2.92 -8.49 -7.38
C VAL A 218 -1.80 -7.90 -6.55
N TYR A 219 -0.61 -8.49 -6.63
CA TYR A 219 0.59 -8.01 -5.93
C TYR A 219 1.64 -7.58 -6.94
N ASN A 220 2.29 -6.46 -6.66
CA ASN A 220 3.22 -5.83 -7.56
C ASN A 220 4.42 -5.29 -6.79
N VAL A 221 5.60 -5.46 -7.34
CA VAL A 221 6.83 -4.84 -6.85
C VAL A 221 7.63 -4.32 -8.02
N ILE A 222 8.26 -3.17 -7.85
CA ILE A 222 9.18 -2.62 -8.85
C ILE A 222 10.61 -2.71 -8.32
N ASP A 223 11.51 -3.23 -9.14
CA ASP A 223 12.96 -3.12 -8.84
C ASP A 223 13.40 -1.68 -9.13
N PRO A 224 13.82 -0.93 -8.11
CA PRO A 224 14.18 0.48 -8.28
C PRO A 224 15.46 0.69 -9.11
N LYS A 225 16.27 -0.37 -9.32
CA LYS A 225 17.53 -0.26 -10.07
C LYS A 225 17.32 -0.48 -11.56
N THR A 226 16.44 -1.40 -11.92
CA THR A 226 16.24 -1.82 -13.32
C THR A 226 14.94 -1.31 -13.91
N GLY A 227 14.01 -0.77 -13.10
CA GLY A 227 12.66 -0.43 -13.54
C GLY A 227 11.82 -1.66 -13.88
N THR A 228 12.28 -2.86 -13.52
CA THR A 228 11.54 -4.11 -13.77
C THR A 228 10.36 -4.22 -12.82
N LEU A 229 9.17 -4.35 -13.37
CA LEU A 229 7.94 -4.59 -12.63
C LEU A 229 7.69 -6.10 -12.56
N ILE A 230 7.64 -6.64 -11.37
CA ILE A 230 7.29 -8.04 -11.10
C ILE A 230 5.88 -8.05 -10.49
N MET A 231 5.01 -8.84 -11.06
CA MET A 231 3.60 -8.91 -10.67
C MET A 231 3.16 -10.35 -10.44
N THR A 232 2.16 -10.55 -9.61
CA THR A 232 1.52 -11.86 -9.45
C THR A 232 0.10 -11.84 -9.97
N THR A 233 -0.28 -12.90 -10.69
CA THR A 233 -1.62 -13.12 -11.20
C THR A 233 -2.14 -14.50 -10.78
N TYR A 234 -3.44 -14.64 -10.69
CA TYR A 234 -4.11 -15.95 -10.42
C TYR A 234 -4.62 -16.63 -11.70
N TYR A 235 -4.33 -16.05 -12.86
CA TYR A 235 -4.97 -16.47 -14.12
C TYR A 235 -4.05 -17.28 -15.03
N HIS A 236 -2.80 -17.52 -14.59
CA HIS A 236 -1.82 -18.33 -15.30
C HIS A 236 -1.28 -19.43 -14.37
N ASP A 237 -0.85 -20.55 -14.96
CA ASP A 237 -0.18 -21.62 -14.22
C ASP A 237 1.14 -21.13 -13.60
N ASP A 238 1.89 -20.28 -14.33
CA ASP A 238 2.97 -19.49 -13.79
C ASP A 238 2.40 -18.18 -13.21
N PRO A 239 2.42 -18.00 -11.89
CA PRO A 239 1.80 -16.84 -11.27
C PRO A 239 2.61 -15.56 -11.43
N PHE A 240 3.84 -15.60 -11.92
CA PHE A 240 4.69 -14.43 -12.06
C PHE A 240 4.69 -13.86 -13.46
N VAL A 241 4.47 -12.56 -13.56
CA VAL A 241 4.56 -11.79 -14.80
C VAL A 241 5.58 -10.68 -14.64
N ILE A 242 6.46 -10.54 -15.62
CA ILE A 242 7.55 -9.55 -15.60
C ILE A 242 7.37 -8.56 -16.75
N TYR A 243 7.39 -7.28 -16.42
CA TYR A 243 7.39 -6.19 -17.39
C TYR A 243 8.67 -5.36 -17.26
N HIS A 244 9.30 -5.07 -18.39
CA HIS A 244 10.35 -4.06 -18.47
C HIS A 244 9.67 -2.75 -18.87
N LEU A 245 9.68 -1.77 -17.97
CA LEU A 245 9.07 -0.48 -18.22
C LEU A 245 10.07 0.40 -18.96
N ASP A 246 9.72 0.77 -20.19
CA ASP A 246 10.50 1.76 -20.94
C ASP A 246 10.36 3.14 -20.27
N ASP A 247 11.44 3.90 -20.22
CA ASP A 247 11.47 5.27 -19.71
C ASP A 247 10.69 6.28 -20.59
#